data_1420afaebaf0f70529d6523e4db68081
#
_entry.id   1420afaebaf0f70529d6523e4db68081
#
_cell.length_a   1.000
_cell.length_b   1.000
_cell.length_c   1.000
_cell.angle_alpha   90.00
_cell.angle_beta   90.00
_cell.angle_gamma   90.00
#
_symmetry.space_group_name_H-M   'P 1'
#
loop_
_entity.id
_entity.type
_entity.pdbx_description
1 polymer ?
#
loop_
_entity_poly.entity_id
_entity_poly.type
_entity_poly.pdbx_seq_one_letter_code
_entity_poly.pdbx_strand_id
1 'polypeptide(L)'
;MSRRSRLAALAVGALACSALAVAGFAGGGHGGVGPGSAPAAADAGTTGQTASALRVLPATQTPTPSWTPYGAGGERRPNILMITSDDLAVSDLDYMPHVRQLLARQGVTFTDAVAPTPICVPARASLLTGQYAHNHGARTISGPYGGYQAFDERRTLPVALQRAGYDTLFTGKYLNGYGEDGTEHVVPPGWTDWRATVDPSTYGFWNPQINHNGVVTQYHRYTTYLMRDQADTMLEEPSRTQRPWFMWVNYVAPHHGGPIQEEDPANHFTGWAGTLQTTVPAPEDDHRYDDVPLPKRPDMFDVPTGVPADSPSRAHHWTAQQKEALRSVYDQRIEAVQAVDRAVASQIRVLRWTHQLARTIVIFASDNGYATGEHNINGKLIHYDSIMRIPVLMRGPRIPHGTTVGTTLTNPDIATTILAAAGATPLRPQDGVNILPWLRTPTQLRVVPIEGWRVQNGTRRLYFGVRVGPWTYVQLRHGEELYDRATDPYELHSLVHDARYGTVLEQLRELSRADKNCRGSSCPKAFYPA
;
A
#
# COMPACT_ATOMS: atom_id res chain seq x y z
N MET A 1 23.80 -42.86 35.30
CA MET A 1 23.80 -41.55 35.99
C MET A 1 23.75 -40.52 34.92
N SER A 2 22.87 -39.66 34.69
CA SER A 2 21.61 -39.21 35.20
C SER A 2 21.00 -38.42 34.03
N ARG A 3 19.82 -38.86 33.55
CA ARG A 3 19.01 -38.07 32.60
C ARG A 3 18.40 -36.90 33.37
N ARG A 4 18.85 -35.67 33.11
CA ARG A 4 18.12 -34.43 33.38
C ARG A 4 18.98 -33.24 32.87
N SER A 5 18.75 -32.76 31.66
CA SER A 5 19.07 -31.44 31.13
C SER A 5 18.80 -31.38 29.62
N ARG A 6 17.56 -31.54 29.21
CA ARG A 6 17.10 -31.14 27.86
C ARG A 6 15.62 -30.74 27.97
N LEU A 7 15.36 -29.55 28.40
CA LEU A 7 14.04 -28.87 28.26
C LEU A 7 14.22 -27.42 28.68
N ALA A 8 14.83 -26.65 27.80
CA ALA A 8 14.78 -25.18 27.84
C ALA A 8 15.31 -24.63 26.49
N ALA A 9 14.58 -24.84 25.42
CA ALA A 9 14.77 -24.14 24.16
C ALA A 9 13.61 -24.52 23.21
N LEU A 10 12.45 -23.96 23.40
CA LEU A 10 11.36 -23.97 22.41
C LEU A 10 10.21 -23.10 22.95
N ALA A 11 10.44 -21.79 22.93
CA ALA A 11 9.39 -20.79 23.12
C ALA A 11 9.85 -19.44 22.52
N VAL A 12 10.26 -19.46 21.25
CA VAL A 12 10.42 -18.24 20.44
C VAL A 12 9.98 -18.66 19.05
N GLY A 13 8.81 -18.21 18.65
CA GLY A 13 8.40 -18.45 17.28
C GLY A 13 6.91 -18.61 17.07
N ALA A 14 6.15 -17.63 17.47
CA ALA A 14 4.83 -17.39 16.88
C ALA A 14 4.52 -15.89 17.04
N LEU A 15 5.27 -15.05 16.36
CA LEU A 15 4.77 -13.71 16.02
C LEU A 15 3.73 -13.90 14.90
N ALA A 16 2.55 -14.35 15.33
CA ALA A 16 1.39 -14.36 14.48
C ALA A 16 1.13 -12.91 14.07
N CYS A 17 1.25 -12.59 12.79
CA CYS A 17 0.58 -11.44 12.22
C CYS A 17 -0.86 -11.46 12.69
N SER A 18 -1.23 -10.52 13.57
CA SER A 18 -2.58 -10.44 14.13
C SER A 18 -3.55 -10.11 13.00
N ALA A 19 -4.08 -11.15 12.42
CA ALA A 19 -5.08 -11.08 11.38
C ALA A 19 -6.41 -10.69 12.00
N LEU A 20 -7.07 -9.71 11.42
CA LEU A 20 -8.44 -9.29 11.72
C LEU A 20 -9.38 -10.51 11.81
N ALA A 21 -9.66 -10.97 13.00
CA ALA A 21 -10.70 -11.93 13.26
C ALA A 21 -12.03 -11.18 13.42
N VAL A 22 -12.79 -11.04 12.33
CA VAL A 22 -14.20 -10.63 12.43
C VAL A 22 -14.96 -11.79 13.03
N ALA A 23 -15.21 -11.74 14.35
CA ALA A 23 -16.04 -12.69 15.05
C ALA A 23 -17.50 -12.55 14.57
N GLY A 24 -18.08 -13.67 14.13
CA GLY A 24 -19.50 -13.74 13.82
C GLY A 24 -20.31 -13.72 15.12
N PHE A 25 -21.14 -12.70 15.29
CA PHE A 25 -22.14 -12.66 16.36
C PHE A 25 -23.40 -13.40 15.92
N ALA A 26 -23.79 -14.37 16.73
CA ALA A 26 -25.12 -14.95 16.76
C ALA A 26 -26.01 -14.07 17.65
N GLY A 27 -27.27 -13.90 17.24
CA GLY A 27 -28.19 -12.94 17.81
C GLY A 27 -28.82 -13.31 19.15
N GLY A 28 -29.51 -12.35 19.72
CA GLY A 28 -30.40 -12.48 20.88
C GLY A 28 -31.01 -11.16 21.36
N GLY A 29 -32.27 -10.89 21.01
CA GLY A 29 -33.38 -10.54 21.87
C GLY A 29 -33.59 -9.08 22.35
N HIS A 30 -34.57 -8.42 21.75
CA HIS A 30 -35.67 -7.58 22.30
C HIS A 30 -35.43 -6.51 23.39
N GLY A 31 -35.94 -5.29 23.08
CA GLY A 31 -36.34 -4.26 24.04
C GLY A 31 -36.72 -2.95 23.35
N GLY A 32 -38.01 -2.73 23.14
CA GLY A 32 -38.55 -1.50 22.58
C GLY A 32 -38.72 -0.39 23.61
N VAL A 33 -38.55 0.87 23.18
CA VAL A 33 -39.14 2.06 23.82
C VAL A 33 -39.53 3.07 22.75
N GLY A 34 -40.70 3.67 22.90
CA GLY A 34 -41.43 4.46 21.93
C GLY A 34 -41.00 5.94 21.77
N PRO A 35 -41.74 6.75 20.99
CA PRO A 35 -41.24 7.88 20.27
C PRO A 35 -41.28 9.21 21.02
N GLY A 36 -40.21 9.97 20.94
CA GLY A 36 -40.12 11.36 21.37
C GLY A 36 -40.15 12.30 20.16
N SER A 37 -41.04 13.25 20.19
CA SER A 37 -41.35 14.24 19.16
C SER A 37 -40.20 15.20 18.82
N ALA A 38 -40.02 15.46 17.52
CA ALA A 38 -39.09 16.46 16.97
C ALA A 38 -39.77 17.86 16.88
N PRO A 39 -38.98 18.95 16.99
CA PRO A 39 -39.47 20.28 16.63
C PRO A 39 -39.29 20.58 15.15
N ALA A 40 -40.22 21.38 14.61
CA ALA A 40 -40.35 21.75 13.23
C ALA A 40 -39.16 22.60 12.70
N ALA A 41 -38.70 22.28 11.50
CA ALA A 41 -37.75 23.05 10.74
C ALA A 41 -38.43 24.17 9.92
N ALA A 42 -37.82 25.34 9.93
CA ALA A 42 -38.24 26.50 9.16
C ALA A 42 -37.92 26.32 7.67
N ASP A 43 -38.89 26.73 6.86
CA ASP A 43 -38.91 26.74 5.40
C ASP A 43 -37.90 27.78 4.84
N ALA A 44 -36.91 27.34 4.11
CA ALA A 44 -36.00 28.20 3.33
C ALA A 44 -36.22 27.92 1.86
N GLY A 45 -36.65 28.93 1.15
CA GLY A 45 -37.14 28.95 -0.23
C GLY A 45 -36.30 28.22 -1.25
N THR A 46 -36.95 27.37 -1.98
CA THR A 46 -36.47 26.63 -3.16
C THR A 46 -36.36 27.56 -4.35
N THR A 47 -35.13 27.95 -4.73
CA THR A 47 -34.84 28.33 -6.12
C THR A 47 -34.61 27.02 -6.89
N GLY A 48 -35.53 26.76 -7.84
CA GLY A 48 -35.47 25.58 -8.69
C GLY A 48 -34.28 25.61 -9.64
N GLN A 49 -33.17 25.00 -9.25
CA GLN A 49 -32.20 24.46 -10.18
C GLN A 49 -32.68 23.06 -10.58
N THR A 50 -33.08 22.91 -11.84
CA THR A 50 -33.26 21.59 -12.43
C THR A 50 -31.99 20.76 -12.18
N ALA A 51 -32.12 19.71 -11.36
CA ALA A 51 -31.05 18.78 -11.08
C ALA A 51 -30.57 18.17 -12.40
N SER A 52 -29.52 18.72 -12.99
CA SER A 52 -28.73 18.01 -13.99
C SER A 52 -28.31 16.71 -13.31
N ALA A 53 -28.75 15.56 -13.84
CA ALA A 53 -28.51 14.27 -13.23
C ALA A 53 -27.01 14.13 -13.00
N LEU A 54 -26.57 14.11 -11.73
CA LEU A 54 -25.18 13.94 -11.32
C LEU A 54 -24.63 12.66 -12.00
N ARG A 55 -23.67 12.83 -12.89
CA ARG A 55 -23.02 11.72 -13.58
C ARG A 55 -21.67 11.48 -12.94
N VAL A 56 -21.38 10.22 -12.63
CA VAL A 56 -20.09 9.80 -12.08
C VAL A 56 -18.96 9.97 -13.11
N LEU A 57 -19.27 9.72 -14.38
CA LEU A 57 -18.32 9.85 -15.49
C LEU A 57 -18.93 10.68 -16.62
N PRO A 58 -18.13 11.55 -17.28
CA PRO A 58 -18.50 12.19 -18.53
C PRO A 58 -18.80 11.16 -19.64
N ALA A 59 -19.62 11.57 -20.62
CA ALA A 59 -19.98 10.68 -21.74
C ALA A 59 -18.80 10.37 -22.67
N THR A 60 -17.83 11.30 -22.74
CA THR A 60 -16.69 11.21 -23.67
C THR A 60 -15.42 10.88 -22.95
N GLN A 61 -14.73 9.85 -23.41
CA GLN A 61 -13.40 9.49 -22.92
C GLN A 61 -12.34 10.47 -23.41
N THR A 62 -11.33 10.73 -22.59
CA THR A 62 -10.14 11.46 -23.01
C THR A 62 -9.28 10.57 -23.90
N PRO A 63 -8.92 10.99 -25.13
CA PRO A 63 -7.99 10.25 -25.95
C PRO A 63 -6.65 10.07 -25.23
N THR A 64 -6.05 8.88 -25.32
CA THR A 64 -4.73 8.63 -24.73
C THR A 64 -3.70 9.57 -25.36
N PRO A 65 -2.97 10.38 -24.58
CA PRO A 65 -1.94 11.26 -25.09
C PRO A 65 -0.84 10.49 -25.82
N SER A 66 -0.26 11.11 -26.86
CA SER A 66 0.89 10.53 -27.55
C SER A 66 2.05 10.35 -26.59
N TRP A 67 2.67 9.17 -26.60
CA TRP A 67 3.85 8.85 -25.82
C TRP A 67 4.84 8.04 -26.63
N THR A 68 6.09 8.50 -26.68
CA THR A 68 7.15 7.80 -27.36
C THR A 68 7.84 6.85 -26.36
N PRO A 69 7.89 5.54 -26.61
CA PRO A 69 8.61 4.59 -25.76
C PRO A 69 10.08 4.99 -25.58
N TYR A 70 10.64 4.72 -24.42
CA TYR A 70 12.08 4.86 -24.23
C TYR A 70 12.83 3.90 -25.16
N GLY A 71 13.94 4.37 -25.73
CA GLY A 71 14.73 3.59 -26.68
C GLY A 71 14.25 3.65 -28.13
N ALA A 72 13.09 4.24 -28.42
CA ALA A 72 12.54 4.31 -29.79
C ALA A 72 13.39 5.18 -30.74
N GLY A 73 14.14 6.16 -30.22
CA GLY A 73 15.06 7.03 -30.96
C GLY A 73 16.53 6.57 -30.95
N GLY A 74 16.81 5.33 -30.53
CA GLY A 74 18.18 4.82 -30.36
C GLY A 74 18.82 5.22 -29.02
N GLU A 75 18.13 5.94 -28.17
CA GLU A 75 18.56 6.26 -26.82
C GLU A 75 18.59 5.00 -25.94
N ARG A 76 19.42 4.99 -24.92
CA ARG A 76 19.43 3.89 -23.96
C ARG A 76 18.13 3.85 -23.17
N ARG A 77 17.56 2.67 -22.97
CA ARG A 77 16.44 2.46 -22.05
C ARG A 77 16.85 2.85 -20.63
N PRO A 78 15.94 3.43 -19.83
CA PRO A 78 16.27 3.92 -18.49
C PRO A 78 16.58 2.77 -17.54
N ASN A 79 17.43 3.03 -16.56
CA ASN A 79 17.45 2.26 -15.32
C ASN A 79 16.19 2.56 -14.53
N ILE A 80 15.76 1.63 -13.68
CA ILE A 80 14.56 1.80 -12.85
C ILE A 80 14.89 1.38 -11.43
N LEU A 81 14.82 2.33 -10.50
CA LEU A 81 14.92 2.10 -9.06
C LEU A 81 13.53 2.24 -8.45
N MET A 82 12.95 1.15 -8.00
CA MET A 82 11.72 1.15 -7.20
C MET A 82 12.09 0.95 -5.73
N ILE A 83 11.66 1.88 -4.89
CA ILE A 83 11.85 1.86 -3.45
C ILE A 83 10.47 1.79 -2.81
N THR A 84 10.23 0.79 -1.97
CA THR A 84 8.99 0.70 -1.20
C THR A 84 9.27 0.62 0.29
N SER A 85 8.36 1.19 1.07
CA SER A 85 8.33 1.13 2.52
C SER A 85 7.05 0.41 2.94
N ASP A 86 7.12 -0.49 3.91
CA ASP A 86 6.00 -1.33 4.33
C ASP A 86 5.09 -0.55 5.30
N ASP A 87 3.80 -0.47 5.00
CA ASP A 87 2.81 0.24 5.82
C ASP A 87 3.01 1.76 5.92
N LEU A 88 3.67 2.40 4.97
CA LEU A 88 3.91 3.85 5.01
C LEU A 88 2.63 4.62 4.66
N ALA A 89 2.14 5.43 5.59
CA ALA A 89 1.02 6.33 5.35
C ALA A 89 1.47 7.58 4.55
N VAL A 90 0.53 8.24 3.86
CA VAL A 90 0.84 9.48 3.14
C VAL A 90 1.33 10.59 4.07
N SER A 91 0.77 10.67 5.28
CA SER A 91 1.17 11.63 6.33
C SER A 91 2.62 11.45 6.81
N ASP A 92 3.16 10.23 6.74
CA ASP A 92 4.53 9.95 7.16
C ASP A 92 5.57 10.70 6.28
N LEU A 93 5.19 11.08 5.04
CA LEU A 93 6.03 11.91 4.16
C LEU A 93 6.38 13.29 4.77
N ASP A 94 5.57 13.81 5.68
CA ASP A 94 5.85 15.09 6.35
C ASP A 94 7.11 15.01 7.21
N TYR A 95 7.47 13.83 7.65
CA TYR A 95 8.67 13.51 8.42
C TYR A 95 9.84 13.00 7.55
N MET A 96 9.71 13.02 6.21
CA MET A 96 10.74 12.53 5.27
C MET A 96 11.28 13.66 4.37
N PRO A 97 12.11 14.57 4.91
CA PRO A 97 12.58 15.77 4.19
C PRO A 97 13.41 15.46 2.95
N HIS A 98 14.26 14.39 2.97
CA HIS A 98 15.06 14.02 1.80
C HIS A 98 14.19 13.46 0.66
N VAL A 99 13.21 12.60 0.97
CA VAL A 99 12.24 12.10 -0.01
C VAL A 99 11.49 13.27 -0.66
N ARG A 100 11.00 14.21 0.15
CA ARG A 100 10.32 15.42 -0.37
C ARG A 100 11.23 16.28 -1.24
N GLN A 101 12.48 16.51 -0.81
CA GLN A 101 13.43 17.35 -1.56
C GLN A 101 13.94 16.67 -2.82
N LEU A 102 14.33 15.38 -2.72
CA LEU A 102 15.04 14.67 -3.77
C LEU A 102 14.12 14.00 -4.79
N LEU A 103 12.88 13.67 -4.40
CA LEU A 103 11.92 13.01 -5.27
C LEU A 103 10.73 13.92 -5.60
N ALA A 104 9.98 14.43 -4.62
CA ALA A 104 8.78 15.23 -4.89
C ALA A 104 9.10 16.53 -5.67
N ARG A 105 10.07 17.33 -5.19
CA ARG A 105 10.46 18.59 -5.87
C ARG A 105 11.16 18.36 -7.20
N GLN A 106 11.74 17.19 -7.41
CA GLN A 106 12.50 16.83 -8.61
C GLN A 106 11.74 15.90 -9.55
N GLY A 107 10.45 15.70 -9.30
CA GLY A 107 9.63 14.76 -10.04
C GLY A 107 8.15 15.05 -9.90
N VAL A 108 7.35 13.99 -9.95
CA VAL A 108 5.89 14.01 -9.84
C VAL A 108 5.48 13.41 -8.50
N THR A 109 4.51 14.05 -7.83
CA THR A 109 3.78 13.51 -6.69
C THR A 109 2.37 13.12 -7.13
N PHE A 110 2.00 11.85 -6.94
CA PHE A 110 0.63 11.41 -7.17
C PHE A 110 -0.20 11.65 -5.91
N THR A 111 -1.21 12.51 -6.02
CA THR A 111 -2.06 12.88 -4.88
C THR A 111 -3.23 11.93 -4.65
N ASP A 112 -3.50 11.04 -5.59
CA ASP A 112 -4.55 10.02 -5.53
C ASP A 112 -4.00 8.64 -5.94
N ALA A 113 -2.90 8.20 -5.31
CA ALA A 113 -2.40 6.85 -5.49
C ALA A 113 -2.99 5.91 -4.43
N VAL A 114 -3.45 4.74 -4.85
CA VAL A 114 -4.13 3.78 -3.96
C VAL A 114 -3.64 2.35 -4.14
N ALA A 115 -3.67 1.58 -3.05
CA ALA A 115 -3.55 0.13 -3.05
C ALA A 115 -4.97 -0.48 -3.15
N PRO A 116 -5.37 -1.06 -4.28
CA PRO A 116 -6.73 -1.62 -4.46
C PRO A 116 -7.07 -2.73 -3.47
N THR A 117 -6.06 -3.46 -2.99
CA THR A 117 -6.15 -4.41 -1.89
C THR A 117 -5.08 -4.04 -0.87
N PRO A 118 -5.41 -3.19 0.12
CA PRO A 118 -4.42 -2.52 0.96
C PRO A 118 -3.89 -3.43 2.09
N ILE A 119 -3.12 -4.46 1.70
CA ILE A 119 -2.38 -5.35 2.60
C ILE A 119 -1.19 -5.95 1.86
N CYS A 120 -0.07 -6.19 2.56
CA CYS A 120 1.26 -6.51 2.05
C CYS A 120 1.29 -7.46 0.84
N VAL A 121 0.91 -8.75 0.99
CA VAL A 121 1.07 -9.74 -0.09
C VAL A 121 0.25 -9.40 -1.33
N PRO A 122 -1.06 -9.10 -1.27
CA PRO A 122 -1.82 -8.70 -2.46
C PRO A 122 -1.26 -7.46 -3.15
N ALA A 123 -0.88 -6.45 -2.38
CA ALA A 123 -0.31 -5.22 -2.92
C ALA A 123 1.04 -5.46 -3.62
N ARG A 124 1.94 -6.22 -2.98
CA ARG A 124 3.25 -6.60 -3.53
C ARG A 124 3.11 -7.51 -4.75
N ALA A 125 2.18 -8.48 -4.71
CA ALA A 125 1.85 -9.31 -5.85
C ALA A 125 1.29 -8.47 -7.04
N SER A 126 0.52 -7.42 -6.76
CA SER A 126 0.08 -6.46 -7.77
C SER A 126 1.24 -5.69 -8.40
N LEU A 127 2.23 -5.24 -7.60
CA LEU A 127 3.48 -4.64 -8.08
C LEU A 127 4.34 -5.61 -8.92
N LEU A 128 4.28 -6.91 -8.63
CA LEU A 128 5.01 -7.94 -9.35
C LEU A 128 4.32 -8.42 -10.63
N THR A 129 3.02 -8.19 -10.80
CA THR A 129 2.26 -8.80 -11.89
C THR A 129 1.53 -7.81 -12.79
N GLY A 130 1.22 -6.60 -12.29
CA GLY A 130 0.33 -5.65 -12.96
C GLY A 130 -1.15 -6.10 -12.93
N GLN A 131 -1.52 -6.95 -11.96
CA GLN A 131 -2.86 -7.51 -11.82
C GLN A 131 -3.49 -7.16 -10.47
N TYR A 132 -4.83 -7.16 -10.41
CA TYR A 132 -5.59 -7.11 -9.15
C TYR A 132 -5.52 -8.45 -8.41
N ALA A 133 -5.82 -8.44 -7.10
CA ALA A 133 -5.69 -9.63 -6.25
C ALA A 133 -6.56 -10.81 -6.71
N HIS A 134 -7.74 -10.56 -7.25
CA HIS A 134 -8.59 -11.62 -7.81
C HIS A 134 -7.99 -12.31 -9.05
N ASN A 135 -7.02 -11.68 -9.76
CA ASN A 135 -6.38 -12.23 -10.96
C ASN A 135 -5.02 -12.89 -10.68
N HIS A 136 -4.17 -12.30 -9.82
CA HIS A 136 -2.91 -12.95 -9.48
C HIS A 136 -3.06 -14.03 -8.40
N GLY A 137 -4.17 -14.06 -7.64
CA GLY A 137 -4.53 -15.15 -6.74
C GLY A 137 -3.99 -15.08 -5.32
N ALA A 138 -2.92 -14.33 -5.07
CA ALA A 138 -2.38 -14.09 -3.71
C ALA A 138 -3.20 -12.98 -3.02
N ARG A 139 -4.28 -13.37 -2.36
CA ARG A 139 -5.36 -12.49 -1.90
C ARG A 139 -5.21 -12.02 -0.46
N THR A 140 -4.37 -12.70 0.31
CA THR A 140 -4.14 -12.43 1.74
C THR A 140 -2.67 -12.65 2.09
N ILE A 141 -2.32 -12.43 3.37
CA ILE A 141 -0.95 -12.61 3.86
C ILE A 141 -0.63 -14.06 4.26
N SER A 142 -1.63 -14.92 4.39
CA SER A 142 -1.47 -16.32 4.82
C SER A 142 -2.63 -17.21 4.35
N GLY A 143 -2.52 -18.50 4.59
CA GLY A 143 -3.52 -19.50 4.20
C GLY A 143 -3.49 -19.85 2.71
N PRO A 144 -4.47 -20.64 2.22
CA PRO A 144 -4.38 -21.27 0.89
C PRO A 144 -4.39 -20.31 -0.28
N TYR A 145 -4.79 -19.05 -0.07
CA TYR A 145 -4.79 -17.97 -1.07
C TYR A 145 -3.94 -16.79 -0.61
N GLY A 146 -2.96 -17.01 0.26
CA GLY A 146 -2.14 -15.95 0.81
C GLY A 146 -0.69 -16.34 1.01
N GLY A 147 0.13 -15.35 1.34
CA GLY A 147 1.55 -15.53 1.53
C GLY A 147 2.31 -15.86 0.24
N TYR A 148 3.57 -16.14 0.42
CA TYR A 148 4.48 -16.55 -0.63
C TYR A 148 4.01 -17.83 -1.34
N GLN A 149 3.49 -18.80 -0.60
CA GLN A 149 3.04 -20.10 -1.13
C GLN A 149 1.88 -20.01 -2.14
N ALA A 150 1.05 -18.95 -2.08
CA ALA A 150 -0.05 -18.76 -3.01
C ALA A 150 0.34 -17.99 -4.29
N PHE A 151 1.58 -17.52 -4.40
CA PHE A 151 2.02 -16.64 -5.47
C PHE A 151 2.73 -17.41 -6.61
N ASP A 152 2.32 -17.20 -7.85
CA ASP A 152 3.01 -17.74 -9.04
C ASP A 152 4.11 -16.78 -9.51
N GLU A 153 5.35 -17.09 -9.16
CA GLU A 153 6.55 -16.29 -9.43
C GLU A 153 7.03 -16.34 -10.89
N ARG A 154 6.57 -17.32 -11.67
CA ARG A 154 7.17 -17.62 -13.00
C ARG A 154 6.88 -16.57 -14.06
N ARG A 155 5.86 -15.75 -13.87
CA ARG A 155 5.39 -14.77 -14.84
C ARG A 155 5.21 -13.39 -14.20
N THR A 156 6.32 -12.87 -13.68
CA THR A 156 6.37 -11.62 -12.94
C THR A 156 7.10 -10.52 -13.70
N LEU A 157 7.01 -9.30 -13.18
CA LEU A 157 7.71 -8.11 -13.67
C LEU A 157 9.24 -8.36 -13.86
N PRO A 158 9.98 -8.85 -12.83
CA PRO A 158 11.42 -9.09 -13.01
C PRO A 158 11.73 -10.13 -14.09
N VAL A 159 10.92 -11.19 -14.24
CA VAL A 159 11.10 -12.17 -15.33
C VAL A 159 10.92 -11.52 -16.71
N ALA A 160 9.91 -10.64 -16.85
CA ALA A 160 9.67 -9.90 -18.08
C ALA A 160 10.83 -8.93 -18.39
N LEU A 161 11.35 -8.27 -17.36
CA LEU A 161 12.47 -7.33 -17.49
C LEU A 161 13.78 -8.05 -17.86
N GLN A 162 14.08 -9.22 -17.29
CA GLN A 162 15.23 -10.03 -17.71
C GLN A 162 15.13 -10.44 -19.17
N ARG A 163 13.95 -10.88 -19.62
CA ARG A 163 13.72 -11.20 -21.04
C ARG A 163 13.92 -9.99 -21.96
N ALA A 164 13.69 -8.79 -21.44
CA ALA A 164 13.96 -7.54 -22.13
C ALA A 164 15.43 -7.08 -22.01
N GLY A 165 16.33 -7.87 -21.38
CA GLY A 165 17.75 -7.59 -21.26
C GLY A 165 18.14 -6.64 -20.12
N TYR A 166 17.28 -6.55 -19.08
CA TYR A 166 17.60 -5.85 -17.83
C TYR A 166 18.33 -6.78 -16.86
N ASP A 167 19.28 -6.26 -16.13
CA ASP A 167 19.69 -6.85 -14.85
C ASP A 167 18.64 -6.51 -13.80
N THR A 168 18.31 -7.48 -12.95
CA THR A 168 17.22 -7.34 -11.96
C THR A 168 17.74 -7.61 -10.57
N LEU A 169 17.55 -6.64 -9.67
CA LEU A 169 18.20 -6.57 -8.37
C LEU A 169 17.13 -6.42 -7.29
N PHE A 170 17.30 -7.10 -6.17
CA PHE A 170 16.35 -7.06 -5.07
C PHE A 170 17.05 -7.00 -3.72
N THR A 171 16.55 -6.16 -2.81
CA THR A 171 16.93 -6.23 -1.40
C THR A 171 15.74 -5.89 -0.49
N GLY A 172 15.62 -6.59 0.62
CA GLY A 172 14.64 -6.34 1.66
C GLY A 172 13.50 -7.37 1.73
N LYS A 173 12.32 -6.94 2.21
CA LYS A 173 11.15 -7.79 2.40
C LYS A 173 10.52 -8.18 1.06
N TYR A 174 10.29 -9.49 0.87
CA TYR A 174 9.58 -10.00 -0.31
C TYR A 174 8.07 -10.17 -0.04
N LEU A 175 7.61 -11.38 0.14
CA LEU A 175 6.22 -11.73 0.49
C LEU A 175 6.19 -12.42 1.83
N ASN A 176 5.15 -12.21 2.63
CA ASN A 176 4.99 -12.91 3.91
C ASN A 176 5.07 -14.43 3.70
N GLY A 177 5.78 -15.11 4.57
CA GLY A 177 6.03 -16.55 4.49
C GLY A 177 7.17 -16.95 3.55
N TYR A 178 7.88 -15.98 2.90
CA TYR A 178 9.10 -16.30 2.18
C TYR A 178 10.23 -16.63 3.16
N GLY A 179 10.81 -17.83 3.01
CA GLY A 179 11.79 -18.39 3.94
C GLY A 179 11.18 -19.39 4.92
N GLU A 180 9.86 -19.55 4.96
CA GLU A 180 9.19 -20.62 5.70
C GLU A 180 9.04 -21.87 4.83
N ASP A 181 8.74 -23.01 5.47
CA ASP A 181 8.47 -24.29 4.81
C ASP A 181 9.57 -24.76 3.83
N GLY A 182 10.84 -24.46 4.14
CA GLY A 182 12.00 -24.87 3.34
C GLY A 182 12.26 -23.99 2.12
N THR A 183 11.74 -22.77 2.10
CA THR A 183 11.95 -21.81 1.01
C THR A 183 13.05 -20.78 1.26
N GLU A 184 13.76 -20.88 2.39
CA GLU A 184 14.78 -19.90 2.82
C GLU A 184 15.98 -19.77 1.85
N HIS A 185 16.27 -20.80 1.08
CA HIS A 185 17.33 -20.83 0.06
C HIS A 185 16.83 -20.58 -1.37
N VAL A 186 15.51 -20.42 -1.56
CA VAL A 186 14.93 -20.25 -2.88
C VAL A 186 15.24 -18.84 -3.40
N VAL A 187 15.73 -18.75 -4.63
CA VAL A 187 15.80 -17.50 -5.39
C VAL A 187 14.66 -17.48 -6.39
N PRO A 188 13.68 -16.59 -6.25
CA PRO A 188 12.57 -16.52 -7.19
C PRO A 188 13.04 -16.22 -8.62
N PRO A 189 12.39 -16.77 -9.66
CA PRO A 189 12.77 -16.50 -11.05
C PRO A 189 12.74 -14.99 -11.36
N GLY A 190 13.69 -14.57 -12.20
CA GLY A 190 13.71 -13.20 -12.69
C GLY A 190 14.61 -12.25 -11.90
N TRP A 191 15.45 -12.74 -10.98
CA TRP A 191 16.42 -11.93 -10.24
C TRP A 191 17.87 -12.29 -10.58
N THR A 192 18.67 -11.26 -10.89
CA THR A 192 20.10 -11.37 -11.16
C THR A 192 20.92 -11.31 -9.87
N ASP A 193 20.52 -10.46 -8.93
CA ASP A 193 21.10 -10.34 -7.59
C ASP A 193 19.96 -10.25 -6.57
N TRP A 194 19.88 -11.25 -5.71
CA TRP A 194 18.79 -11.45 -4.74
C TRP A 194 19.31 -11.37 -3.32
N ARG A 195 18.81 -10.41 -2.53
CA ARG A 195 19.20 -10.20 -1.12
C ARG A 195 17.97 -9.98 -0.26
N ALA A 196 17.09 -10.98 -0.21
CA ALA A 196 15.84 -10.85 0.52
C ALA A 196 15.98 -11.24 1.97
N THR A 197 15.21 -10.58 2.84
CA THR A 197 14.97 -11.07 4.19
C THR A 197 14.16 -12.35 4.15
N VAL A 198 14.37 -13.26 5.10
CA VAL A 198 13.62 -14.50 5.24
C VAL A 198 12.80 -14.50 6.53
N ASP A 199 11.53 -14.92 6.43
CA ASP A 199 10.65 -15.03 7.58
C ASP A 199 11.07 -16.19 8.49
N PRO A 200 10.85 -16.07 9.81
CA PRO A 200 10.20 -14.93 10.50
C PRO A 200 11.14 -13.76 10.82
N SER A 201 12.42 -13.80 10.45
CA SER A 201 13.41 -12.79 10.82
C SER A 201 13.22 -11.43 10.12
N THR A 202 12.39 -11.35 9.09
CA THR A 202 12.08 -10.12 8.34
C THR A 202 11.66 -8.97 9.25
N TYR A 203 10.92 -9.29 10.31
CA TYR A 203 10.42 -8.29 11.27
C TYR A 203 11.32 -8.12 12.50
N GLY A 204 12.50 -8.74 12.48
CA GLY A 204 13.54 -8.53 13.48
C GLY A 204 14.47 -7.41 13.05
N PHE A 205 14.27 -6.19 13.58
CA PHE A 205 14.99 -5.00 13.10
C PHE A 205 16.50 -5.03 13.36
N TRP A 206 17.00 -5.90 14.23
CA TRP A 206 18.43 -5.98 14.57
C TRP A 206 19.10 -7.27 14.11
N ASN A 207 18.35 -8.31 13.85
CA ASN A 207 18.89 -9.64 13.58
C ASN A 207 18.24 -10.29 12.36
N PRO A 208 18.19 -9.64 11.19
CA PRO A 208 17.60 -10.23 10.00
C PRO A 208 18.49 -11.35 9.46
N GLN A 209 17.86 -12.40 8.94
CA GLN A 209 18.49 -13.33 8.03
C GLN A 209 18.26 -12.86 6.58
N ILE A 210 19.29 -12.91 5.78
CA ILE A 210 19.25 -12.54 4.36
C ILE A 210 19.60 -13.75 3.52
N ASN A 211 18.73 -14.10 2.59
CA ASN A 211 19.09 -14.98 1.49
C ASN A 211 19.80 -14.17 0.41
N HIS A 212 21.10 -14.34 0.29
CA HIS A 212 21.90 -13.78 -0.80
C HIS A 212 22.17 -14.85 -1.85
N ASN A 213 21.41 -14.83 -2.94
CA ASN A 213 21.53 -15.76 -4.07
C ASN A 213 21.58 -17.25 -3.65
N GLY A 214 20.72 -17.66 -2.72
CA GLY A 214 20.62 -19.02 -2.23
C GLY A 214 21.43 -19.31 -0.96
N VAL A 215 22.23 -18.35 -0.47
CA VAL A 215 22.99 -18.47 0.77
C VAL A 215 22.35 -17.62 1.85
N VAL A 216 21.83 -18.25 2.91
CA VAL A 216 21.23 -17.54 4.05
C VAL A 216 22.30 -17.19 5.08
N THR A 217 22.36 -15.92 5.44
CA THR A 217 23.30 -15.38 6.42
C THR A 217 22.56 -14.57 7.48
N GLN A 218 22.87 -14.80 8.76
CA GLN A 218 22.40 -14.00 9.87
C GLN A 218 23.24 -12.73 10.00
N TYR A 219 22.58 -11.59 10.07
CA TYR A 219 23.22 -10.31 10.33
C TYR A 219 22.87 -9.78 11.73
N HIS A 220 23.79 -9.03 12.35
CA HIS A 220 23.60 -8.33 13.62
C HIS A 220 23.71 -6.83 13.39
N ARG A 221 22.74 -6.28 12.68
CA ARG A 221 22.73 -4.90 12.26
C ARG A 221 21.30 -4.40 12.05
N TYR A 222 21.10 -3.11 12.29
CA TYR A 222 19.79 -2.48 12.04
C TYR A 222 19.35 -2.68 10.57
N THR A 223 18.20 -3.28 10.39
CA THR A 223 17.75 -3.84 9.11
C THR A 223 17.64 -2.78 8.01
N THR A 224 17.12 -1.58 8.32
CA THR A 224 17.02 -0.50 7.34
C THR A 224 18.40 -0.08 6.81
N TYR A 225 19.43 -0.01 7.67
CA TYR A 225 20.78 0.30 7.23
C TYR A 225 21.46 -0.84 6.49
N LEU A 226 21.19 -2.08 6.87
CA LEU A 226 21.67 -3.23 6.11
C LEU A 226 21.13 -3.21 4.68
N MET A 227 19.80 -2.99 4.52
CA MET A 227 19.18 -2.90 3.20
C MET A 227 19.69 -1.70 2.38
N ARG A 228 19.92 -0.54 3.03
CA ARG A 228 20.55 0.63 2.40
C ARG A 228 21.92 0.27 1.81
N ASP A 229 22.79 -0.33 2.62
CA ASP A 229 24.15 -0.62 2.22
C ASP A 229 24.21 -1.71 1.15
N GLN A 230 23.30 -2.67 1.20
CA GLN A 230 23.15 -3.66 0.13
C GLN A 230 22.72 -3.00 -1.18
N ALA A 231 21.73 -2.09 -1.13
CA ALA A 231 21.29 -1.35 -2.31
C ALA A 231 22.41 -0.45 -2.88
N ASP A 232 23.09 0.30 -2.01
CA ASP A 232 24.20 1.17 -2.41
C ASP A 232 25.32 0.35 -3.08
N THR A 233 25.72 -0.77 -2.48
CA THR A 233 26.73 -1.70 -3.07
C THR A 233 26.30 -2.22 -4.45
N MET A 234 25.04 -2.62 -4.60
CA MET A 234 24.53 -3.07 -5.90
C MET A 234 24.52 -1.96 -6.96
N LEU A 235 24.25 -0.70 -6.56
CA LEU A 235 24.28 0.45 -7.47
C LEU A 235 25.71 0.88 -7.87
N GLU A 236 26.68 0.66 -7.00
CA GLU A 236 28.10 0.96 -7.24
C GLU A 236 28.80 -0.05 -8.15
N GLU A 237 28.22 -1.23 -8.34
CA GLU A 237 28.78 -2.28 -9.19
C GLU A 237 29.08 -1.77 -10.61
N PRO A 238 30.32 -1.84 -11.12
CA PRO A 238 30.70 -1.27 -12.43
C PRO A 238 29.89 -1.82 -13.61
N SER A 239 29.42 -3.06 -13.53
CA SER A 239 28.58 -3.69 -14.55
C SER A 239 27.25 -2.95 -14.78
N ARG A 240 26.76 -2.19 -13.78
CA ARG A 240 25.52 -1.40 -13.85
C ARG A 240 25.58 -0.24 -14.84
N THR A 241 26.75 0.11 -15.33
CA THR A 241 26.89 1.12 -16.38
C THR A 241 26.70 0.56 -17.80
N GLN A 242 26.78 -0.76 -18.00
CA GLN A 242 26.76 -1.43 -19.30
C GLN A 242 25.34 -1.81 -19.76
N ARG A 243 24.52 -2.36 -18.89
CA ARG A 243 23.15 -2.76 -19.17
C ARG A 243 22.15 -1.90 -18.41
N PRO A 244 20.91 -1.74 -18.89
CA PRO A 244 19.85 -1.20 -18.05
C PRO A 244 19.54 -2.18 -16.93
N TRP A 245 19.17 -1.65 -15.77
CA TRP A 245 18.83 -2.47 -14.61
C TRP A 245 17.53 -2.00 -13.98
N PHE A 246 16.85 -2.94 -13.34
CA PHE A 246 15.73 -2.73 -12.44
C PHE A 246 16.17 -3.16 -11.05
N MET A 247 16.01 -2.28 -10.07
CA MET A 247 16.24 -2.60 -8.65
C MET A 247 14.95 -2.34 -7.88
N TRP A 248 14.59 -3.31 -7.04
CA TRP A 248 13.51 -3.11 -6.07
C TRP A 248 14.08 -3.22 -4.64
N VAL A 249 14.04 -2.09 -3.92
CA VAL A 249 14.44 -1.99 -2.51
C VAL A 249 13.20 -1.94 -1.66
N ASN A 250 13.07 -2.85 -0.70
CA ASN A 250 11.89 -3.00 0.13
C ASN A 250 12.23 -2.84 1.61
N TYR A 251 12.06 -1.64 2.15
CA TYR A 251 12.23 -1.38 3.57
C TYR A 251 11.07 -1.96 4.39
N VAL A 252 11.36 -2.53 5.57
CA VAL A 252 10.34 -3.03 6.51
C VAL A 252 9.72 -1.87 7.29
N ALA A 253 10.53 -0.88 7.73
CA ALA A 253 10.02 0.30 8.42
C ALA A 253 9.00 1.08 7.55
N PRO A 254 7.93 1.62 8.14
CA PRO A 254 7.54 1.63 9.54
C PRO A 254 6.61 0.47 9.97
N HIS A 255 6.60 -0.67 9.27
CA HIS A 255 5.86 -1.86 9.72
C HIS A 255 6.31 -2.26 11.13
N HIS A 256 5.39 -2.77 11.94
CA HIS A 256 5.71 -3.26 13.27
C HIS A 256 6.71 -4.43 13.26
N GLY A 257 7.48 -4.57 14.32
CA GLY A 257 8.47 -5.65 14.45
C GLY A 257 9.12 -5.64 15.83
N GLY A 258 10.19 -6.39 15.99
CA GLY A 258 10.92 -6.49 17.25
C GLY A 258 12.41 -6.14 17.12
N PRO A 259 13.12 -6.09 18.22
CA PRO A 259 12.68 -6.42 19.60
C PRO A 259 11.76 -5.36 20.20
N ILE A 260 11.05 -5.73 21.29
CA ILE A 260 10.28 -4.79 22.12
C ILE A 260 11.22 -3.70 22.62
N GLN A 261 10.77 -2.45 22.52
CA GLN A 261 11.48 -1.25 22.96
C GLN A 261 11.01 -0.81 24.38
N GLU A 262 11.79 0.02 25.06
CA GLU A 262 11.44 0.51 26.40
C GLU A 262 10.14 1.32 26.40
N GLU A 263 9.91 2.08 25.33
CA GLU A 263 8.74 2.94 25.12
C GLU A 263 7.50 2.22 24.58
N ASP A 264 7.61 0.93 24.27
CA ASP A 264 6.48 0.15 23.80
C ASP A 264 5.34 0.16 24.82
N PRO A 265 4.08 0.27 24.40
CA PRO A 265 2.96 0.24 25.32
C PRO A 265 2.99 -1.02 26.19
N ALA A 266 3.06 -0.84 27.50
CA ALA A 266 3.20 -1.93 28.49
C ALA A 266 2.05 -2.94 28.48
N ASN A 267 0.92 -2.60 27.88
CA ASN A 267 -0.26 -3.44 27.80
C ASN A 267 -0.44 -3.96 26.39
N HIS A 268 -0.18 -5.23 26.22
CA HIS A 268 -0.67 -5.98 25.06
C HIS A 268 -2.20 -6.06 25.17
N PHE A 269 -2.89 -5.07 24.64
CA PHE A 269 -4.34 -5.08 24.56
C PHE A 269 -4.77 -6.29 23.75
N THR A 270 -5.67 -7.11 24.28
CA THR A 270 -6.20 -8.29 23.61
C THR A 270 -7.40 -7.92 22.74
N GLY A 271 -7.54 -8.54 21.57
CA GLY A 271 -8.63 -8.28 20.63
C GLY A 271 -8.16 -7.62 19.34
N TRP A 272 -9.08 -7.11 18.54
CA TRP A 272 -8.81 -6.53 17.22
C TRP A 272 -7.94 -5.26 17.28
N ALA A 273 -8.06 -4.46 18.33
CA ALA A 273 -7.12 -3.38 18.65
C ALA A 273 -5.95 -3.90 19.50
N GLY A 274 -5.90 -5.17 19.72
CA GLY A 274 -5.15 -5.80 20.79
C GLY A 274 -3.69 -5.97 20.59
N THR A 275 -3.17 -5.54 19.46
CA THR A 275 -1.74 -5.44 19.28
C THR A 275 -1.42 -4.04 18.79
N LEU A 276 -1.29 -3.13 19.71
CA LEU A 276 -0.60 -1.88 19.48
C LEU A 276 0.90 -2.22 19.31
N GLN A 277 1.18 -2.97 18.23
CA GLN A 277 2.54 -3.34 17.89
C GLN A 277 3.25 -2.14 17.31
N THR A 278 4.43 -1.87 17.81
CA THR A 278 5.29 -0.78 17.40
C THR A 278 6.31 -1.26 16.38
N THR A 279 6.91 -0.34 15.68
CA THR A 279 8.11 -0.56 14.86
C THR A 279 9.35 -0.33 15.74
N VAL A 280 10.55 -0.44 15.17
CA VAL A 280 11.80 -0.18 15.88
C VAL A 280 12.54 0.96 15.17
N PRO A 281 12.71 2.12 15.81
CA PRO A 281 13.53 3.22 15.30
C PRO A 281 15.02 2.86 15.16
N ALA A 282 15.77 3.64 14.39
CA ALA A 282 17.21 3.60 14.49
C ALA A 282 17.65 4.33 15.77
N PRO A 283 18.78 3.93 16.42
CA PRO A 283 19.16 4.48 17.74
C PRO A 283 19.31 5.99 17.79
N GLU A 284 19.69 6.62 16.70
CA GLU A 284 19.82 8.08 16.61
C GLU A 284 18.49 8.81 16.41
N ASP A 285 17.40 8.08 16.16
CA ASP A 285 16.05 8.62 15.97
C ASP A 285 15.12 8.27 17.14
N ASP A 286 15.54 7.35 17.98
CA ASP A 286 14.86 6.91 19.20
C ASP A 286 14.56 8.10 20.10
N HIS A 287 13.34 8.20 20.61
CA HIS A 287 12.85 9.33 21.42
C HIS A 287 12.87 10.72 20.74
N ARG A 288 13.03 10.77 19.43
CA ARG A 288 13.13 12.05 18.71
C ARG A 288 11.79 12.76 18.55
N TYR A 289 10.71 12.00 18.60
CA TYR A 289 9.36 12.48 18.32
C TYR A 289 8.36 12.16 19.44
N ASP A 290 8.80 11.83 20.66
CA ASP A 290 7.95 11.50 21.82
C ASP A 290 6.89 12.55 22.14
N ASP A 291 7.16 13.82 21.85
CA ASP A 291 6.26 14.94 22.13
C ASP A 291 5.26 15.21 21.00
N VAL A 292 5.31 14.45 19.90
CA VAL A 292 4.41 14.66 18.77
C VAL A 292 3.01 14.10 19.09
N PRO A 293 1.97 14.94 19.08
CA PRO A 293 0.62 14.43 19.33
C PRO A 293 0.09 13.65 18.14
N LEU A 294 -0.81 12.72 18.40
CA LEU A 294 -1.61 12.13 17.32
C LEU A 294 -2.24 13.21 16.43
N PRO A 295 -2.37 12.97 15.11
CA PRO A 295 -2.95 13.94 14.21
C PRO A 295 -4.34 14.39 14.65
N LYS A 296 -4.59 15.71 14.64
CA LYS A 296 -5.91 16.28 14.95
C LYS A 296 -6.76 16.27 13.67
N ARG A 297 -7.26 15.12 13.31
CA ARG A 297 -8.13 14.93 12.14
C ARG A 297 -9.56 14.63 12.58
N PRO A 298 -10.58 15.03 11.79
CA PRO A 298 -11.99 14.75 12.12
C PRO A 298 -12.34 13.25 12.21
N ASP A 299 -11.63 12.40 11.45
CA ASP A 299 -11.84 10.95 11.40
C ASP A 299 -11.11 10.16 12.50
N MET A 300 -10.34 10.84 13.38
CA MET A 300 -9.64 10.17 14.48
C MET A 300 -10.62 9.63 15.53
N PHE A 301 -10.57 8.31 15.75
CA PHE A 301 -11.43 7.59 16.71
C PHE A 301 -12.94 7.79 16.47
N ASP A 302 -13.31 8.13 15.24
CA ASP A 302 -14.69 8.35 14.85
C ASP A 302 -15.25 7.21 14.00
N VAL A 303 -16.55 6.98 14.10
CA VAL A 303 -17.29 6.01 13.31
C VAL A 303 -18.15 6.78 12.33
N PRO A 304 -17.95 6.64 11.01
CA PRO A 304 -18.76 7.35 10.02
C PRO A 304 -20.26 7.13 10.24
N THR A 305 -21.06 8.14 9.97
CA THR A 305 -22.52 8.03 10.02
C THR A 305 -23.07 7.33 8.78
N GLY A 306 -24.23 6.68 8.90
CA GLY A 306 -24.89 6.00 7.78
C GLY A 306 -24.22 4.70 7.35
N VAL A 307 -23.22 4.20 8.08
CA VAL A 307 -22.56 2.93 7.80
C VAL A 307 -23.34 1.73 8.33
N PRO A 308 -23.25 0.56 7.66
CA PRO A 308 -23.92 -0.66 8.11
C PRO A 308 -23.35 -1.19 9.42
N ALA A 309 -24.09 -2.11 10.07
CA ALA A 309 -23.72 -2.66 11.39
C ALA A 309 -22.39 -3.44 11.35
N ASP A 310 -22.03 -4.02 10.21
CA ASP A 310 -20.77 -4.74 9.99
C ASP A 310 -19.65 -3.89 9.38
N SER A 311 -19.81 -2.57 9.40
CA SER A 311 -18.71 -1.66 9.03
C SER A 311 -17.52 -1.86 9.97
N PRO A 312 -16.31 -1.96 9.43
CA PRO A 312 -15.09 -2.16 10.23
C PRO A 312 -14.85 -1.08 11.27
N SER A 313 -15.25 0.16 11.01
CA SER A 313 -15.14 1.29 11.94
C SER A 313 -15.94 1.11 13.25
N ARG A 314 -16.96 0.23 13.24
CA ARG A 314 -17.77 -0.11 14.44
C ARG A 314 -17.16 -1.20 15.30
N ALA A 315 -16.07 -1.81 14.86
CA ALA A 315 -15.54 -3.03 15.50
C ALA A 315 -14.84 -2.76 16.83
N HIS A 316 -14.51 -1.51 17.16
CA HIS A 316 -13.73 -1.19 18.34
C HIS A 316 -14.23 0.05 19.10
N HIS A 317 -13.99 0.06 20.41
CA HIS A 317 -14.20 1.22 21.31
C HIS A 317 -12.89 1.53 22.03
N TRP A 318 -12.25 2.63 21.67
CA TRP A 318 -10.98 3.04 22.25
C TRP A 318 -11.14 3.65 23.64
N THR A 319 -10.48 3.07 24.64
CA THR A 319 -10.32 3.69 25.96
C THR A 319 -9.28 4.82 25.89
N ALA A 320 -9.28 5.72 26.87
CA ALA A 320 -8.26 6.77 26.96
C ALA A 320 -6.83 6.20 27.04
N GLN A 321 -6.64 5.09 27.78
CA GLN A 321 -5.35 4.41 27.88
C GLN A 321 -4.90 3.83 26.55
N GLN A 322 -5.81 3.26 25.75
CA GLN A 322 -5.47 2.74 24.41
C GLN A 322 -5.12 3.86 23.44
N LYS A 323 -5.81 5.01 23.51
CA LYS A 323 -5.47 6.18 22.70
C LYS A 323 -4.10 6.73 23.03
N GLU A 324 -3.74 6.76 24.30
CA GLU A 324 -2.39 7.15 24.73
C GLU A 324 -1.33 6.14 24.23
N ALA A 325 -1.59 4.84 24.36
CA ALA A 325 -0.70 3.81 23.83
C ALA A 325 -0.54 3.88 22.31
N LEU A 326 -1.60 4.28 21.58
CA LEU A 326 -1.52 4.49 20.12
C LEU A 326 -0.61 5.67 19.76
N ARG A 327 -0.42 6.64 20.65
CA ARG A 327 0.54 7.73 20.46
C ARG A 327 1.96 7.19 20.35
N SER A 328 2.39 6.29 21.25
CA SER A 328 3.72 5.64 21.14
C SER A 328 3.87 4.86 19.83
N VAL A 329 2.82 4.18 19.36
CA VAL A 329 2.85 3.53 18.03
C VAL A 329 3.10 4.56 16.92
N TYR A 330 2.45 5.71 16.98
CA TYR A 330 2.59 6.78 15.99
C TYR A 330 3.99 7.41 16.04
N ASP A 331 4.49 7.73 17.24
CA ASP A 331 5.80 8.36 17.45
C ASP A 331 6.92 7.46 16.89
N GLN A 332 6.95 6.19 17.27
CA GLN A 332 7.93 5.23 16.75
C GLN A 332 7.86 5.04 15.23
N ARG A 333 6.66 5.13 14.63
CA ARG A 333 6.51 5.06 13.16
C ARG A 333 7.22 6.23 12.48
N ILE A 334 7.02 7.46 12.95
CA ILE A 334 7.68 8.64 12.36
C ILE A 334 9.18 8.69 12.68
N GLU A 335 9.64 8.05 13.74
CA GLU A 335 11.06 7.83 14.04
C GLU A 335 11.70 6.81 13.11
N ALA A 336 11.05 5.67 12.90
CA ALA A 336 11.58 4.62 12.05
C ALA A 336 11.71 5.03 10.58
N VAL A 337 10.82 5.90 10.07
CA VAL A 337 10.93 6.39 8.68
C VAL A 337 12.11 7.36 8.47
N GLN A 338 12.72 7.91 9.54
CA GLN A 338 13.92 8.74 9.40
C GLN A 338 15.09 7.97 8.79
N ALA A 339 15.27 6.71 9.19
CA ALA A 339 16.29 5.84 8.62
C ALA A 339 16.00 5.53 7.14
N VAL A 340 14.73 5.36 6.76
CA VAL A 340 14.32 5.17 5.35
C VAL A 340 14.59 6.44 4.55
N ASP A 341 14.28 7.62 5.08
CA ASP A 341 14.53 8.91 4.42
C ASP A 341 16.02 9.11 4.12
N ARG A 342 16.88 8.81 5.10
CA ARG A 342 18.36 8.83 4.91
C ARG A 342 18.84 7.78 3.91
N ALA A 343 18.21 6.61 3.87
CA ALA A 343 18.56 5.55 2.93
C ALA A 343 18.23 5.97 1.48
N VAL A 344 17.08 6.59 1.24
CA VAL A 344 16.73 7.16 -0.07
C VAL A 344 17.76 8.23 -0.49
N ALA A 345 18.15 9.10 0.44
CA ALA A 345 19.18 10.11 0.17
C ALA A 345 20.53 9.48 -0.22
N SER A 346 20.91 8.35 0.43
CA SER A 346 22.11 7.61 0.10
C SER A 346 22.07 7.05 -1.34
N GLN A 347 20.99 6.38 -1.71
CA GLN A 347 20.82 5.83 -3.06
C GLN A 347 20.86 6.91 -4.14
N ILE A 348 20.21 8.06 -3.92
CA ILE A 348 20.29 9.20 -4.85
C ILE A 348 21.73 9.75 -4.94
N ARG A 349 22.47 9.78 -3.85
CA ARG A 349 23.89 10.18 -3.82
C ARG A 349 24.75 9.21 -4.63
N VAL A 350 24.58 7.90 -4.45
CA VAL A 350 25.27 6.85 -5.19
C VAL A 350 24.98 6.97 -6.71
N LEU A 351 23.71 7.12 -7.08
CA LEU A 351 23.32 7.33 -8.48
C LEU A 351 23.95 8.58 -9.10
N ARG A 352 24.14 9.66 -8.33
CA ARG A 352 24.86 10.86 -8.78
C ARG A 352 26.33 10.59 -8.99
N TRP A 353 27.00 9.99 -8.01
CA TRP A 353 28.43 9.67 -8.07
C TRP A 353 28.76 8.73 -9.22
N THR A 354 27.94 7.69 -9.42
CA THR A 354 28.13 6.72 -10.50
C THR A 354 27.61 7.23 -11.87
N HIS A 355 27.23 8.50 -11.97
CA HIS A 355 26.69 9.15 -13.17
C HIS A 355 25.45 8.44 -13.76
N GLN A 356 24.67 7.74 -12.94
CA GLN A 356 23.50 6.99 -13.38
C GLN A 356 22.19 7.75 -13.19
N LEU A 357 22.13 8.79 -12.32
CA LEU A 357 20.88 9.45 -11.93
C LEU A 357 20.10 10.04 -13.11
N ALA A 358 20.80 10.66 -14.07
CA ALA A 358 20.17 11.29 -15.24
C ALA A 358 19.41 10.32 -16.15
N ARG A 359 19.76 9.02 -16.09
CA ARG A 359 19.13 7.95 -16.86
C ARG A 359 18.31 6.97 -16.02
N THR A 360 18.07 7.27 -14.76
CA THR A 360 17.33 6.41 -13.84
C THR A 360 15.95 6.99 -13.53
N ILE A 361 14.91 6.21 -13.75
CA ILE A 361 13.58 6.47 -13.19
C ILE A 361 13.60 5.94 -11.75
N VAL A 362 13.35 6.83 -10.79
CA VAL A 362 13.22 6.48 -9.37
C VAL A 362 11.75 6.58 -9.01
N ILE A 363 11.19 5.50 -8.47
CA ILE A 363 9.81 5.40 -7.96
C ILE A 363 9.91 5.12 -6.46
N PHE A 364 9.33 5.98 -5.64
CA PHE A 364 9.15 5.75 -4.21
C PHE A 364 7.67 5.52 -3.94
N ALA A 365 7.33 4.46 -3.22
CA ALA A 365 5.95 4.11 -2.91
C ALA A 365 5.84 3.39 -1.55
N SER A 366 4.61 3.24 -1.07
CA SER A 366 4.25 2.20 -0.09
C SER A 366 3.56 1.04 -0.79
N ASP A 367 3.59 -0.15 -0.19
CA ASP A 367 2.77 -1.26 -0.66
C ASP A 367 1.29 -1.04 -0.31
N ASN A 368 0.99 -0.59 0.90
CA ASN A 368 -0.34 -0.18 1.37
C ASN A 368 -0.23 0.99 2.36
N GLY A 369 -1.35 1.67 2.62
CA GLY A 369 -1.45 2.66 3.69
C GLY A 369 -1.71 2.01 5.04
N TYR A 370 -1.79 2.82 6.08
CA TYR A 370 -1.99 2.38 7.46
C TYR A 370 -2.75 3.45 8.25
N ALA A 371 -3.71 3.04 9.08
CA ALA A 371 -4.42 3.92 10.00
C ALA A 371 -3.87 3.78 11.42
N THR A 372 -3.70 4.90 12.10
CA THR A 372 -3.30 5.00 13.51
C THR A 372 -4.37 5.72 14.33
N GLY A 373 -5.62 5.27 14.19
CA GLY A 373 -6.80 5.83 14.85
C GLY A 373 -7.85 6.37 13.90
N GLU A 374 -7.53 6.61 12.64
CA GLU A 374 -8.47 7.07 11.62
C GLU A 374 -9.60 6.04 11.45
N HIS A 375 -10.83 6.52 11.33
CA HIS A 375 -12.04 5.68 11.28
C HIS A 375 -12.15 4.66 12.41
N ASN A 376 -11.62 5.01 13.58
CA ASN A 376 -11.62 4.11 14.74
C ASN A 376 -10.79 2.82 14.54
N ILE A 377 -9.80 2.85 13.63
CA ILE A 377 -9.00 1.70 13.21
C ILE A 377 -7.52 1.91 13.55
N ASN A 378 -6.85 0.86 14.03
CA ASN A 378 -5.39 0.75 13.98
C ASN A 378 -5.04 -0.42 13.06
N GLY A 379 -4.44 -0.14 11.90
CA GLY A 379 -4.10 -1.18 10.94
C GLY A 379 -4.43 -0.87 9.48
N LYS A 380 -4.67 -1.92 8.72
CA LYS A 380 -4.82 -1.89 7.26
C LYS A 380 -5.92 -2.82 6.75
N LEU A 381 -6.02 -3.08 5.43
CA LEU A 381 -6.98 -3.96 4.75
C LEU A 381 -8.40 -3.38 4.60
N ILE A 382 -8.68 -2.21 5.11
CA ILE A 382 -10.00 -1.57 5.08
C ILE A 382 -10.08 -0.56 3.93
N HIS A 383 -11.29 -0.28 3.47
CA HIS A 383 -11.57 0.50 2.26
C HIS A 383 -11.50 2.02 2.42
N TYR A 384 -11.25 2.54 3.61
CA TYR A 384 -11.17 4.00 3.82
C TYR A 384 -9.92 4.61 3.18
N ASP A 385 -10.05 5.86 2.75
CA ASP A 385 -9.00 6.58 2.04
C ASP A 385 -7.67 6.63 2.81
N SER A 386 -7.71 6.82 4.13
CA SER A 386 -6.53 6.82 5.00
C SER A 386 -5.70 5.52 4.93
N ILE A 387 -6.34 4.39 4.61
CA ILE A 387 -5.71 3.07 4.52
C ILE A 387 -5.41 2.68 3.08
N MET A 388 -6.29 3.03 2.14
CA MET A 388 -6.09 2.70 0.73
C MET A 388 -5.06 3.60 0.08
N ARG A 389 -4.99 4.87 0.49
CA ARG A 389 -4.07 5.85 -0.11
C ARG A 389 -2.64 5.54 0.27
N ILE A 390 -1.77 5.53 -0.72
CA ILE A 390 -0.32 5.31 -0.58
C ILE A 390 0.45 6.50 -1.12
N PRO A 391 1.60 6.85 -0.52
CA PRO A 391 2.51 7.80 -1.13
C PRO A 391 3.10 7.19 -2.41
N VAL A 392 3.07 7.93 -3.52
CA VAL A 392 3.80 7.58 -4.74
C VAL A 392 4.45 8.82 -5.32
N LEU A 393 5.76 8.74 -5.49
CA LEU A 393 6.62 9.78 -6.05
C LEU A 393 7.43 9.18 -7.20
N MET A 394 7.57 9.91 -8.30
CA MET A 394 8.34 9.43 -9.45
C MET A 394 9.20 10.55 -10.02
N ARG A 395 10.51 10.30 -10.19
CA ARG A 395 11.42 11.21 -10.88
C ARG A 395 12.27 10.48 -11.92
N GLY A 396 12.82 11.19 -12.90
CA GLY A 396 13.75 10.58 -13.86
C GLY A 396 13.71 11.27 -15.22
N PRO A 397 14.36 10.69 -16.22
CA PRO A 397 14.34 11.25 -17.56
C PRO A 397 12.90 11.36 -18.09
N ARG A 398 12.57 12.51 -18.72
CA ARG A 398 11.26 12.82 -19.30
C ARG A 398 10.10 12.92 -18.28
N ILE A 399 10.35 12.75 -16.99
CA ILE A 399 9.37 12.97 -15.90
C ILE A 399 9.32 14.47 -15.58
N PRO A 400 8.13 15.11 -15.47
CA PRO A 400 8.01 16.51 -15.04
C PRO A 400 8.61 16.73 -13.64
N HIS A 401 9.09 17.94 -13.37
CA HIS A 401 9.64 18.30 -12.06
C HIS A 401 8.65 19.14 -11.27
N GLY A 402 8.56 18.90 -9.97
CA GLY A 402 7.75 19.67 -9.03
C GLY A 402 6.25 19.68 -9.39
N THR A 403 5.76 18.62 -10.01
CA THR A 403 4.38 18.53 -10.52
C THR A 403 3.55 17.57 -9.65
N THR A 404 2.28 17.88 -9.47
CA THR A 404 1.30 16.97 -8.87
C THR A 404 0.40 16.38 -9.95
N VAL A 405 0.05 15.10 -9.79
CA VAL A 405 -0.89 14.38 -10.65
C VAL A 405 -2.02 13.83 -9.81
N GLY A 406 -3.24 14.34 -10.03
CA GLY A 406 -4.45 13.92 -9.30
C GLY A 406 -5.18 12.73 -9.93
N THR A 407 -4.75 12.28 -11.11
CA THR A 407 -5.30 11.06 -11.72
C THR A 407 -4.97 9.85 -10.87
N THR A 408 -5.97 9.05 -10.54
CA THR A 408 -5.80 7.88 -9.66
C THR A 408 -4.76 6.92 -10.23
N LEU A 409 -3.77 6.55 -9.40
CA LEU A 409 -2.73 5.55 -9.69
C LEU A 409 -2.89 4.35 -8.77
N THR A 410 -2.57 3.14 -9.26
CA THR A 410 -2.68 1.91 -8.47
C THR A 410 -1.38 1.09 -8.51
N ASN A 411 -1.22 0.12 -7.57
CA ASN A 411 -0.09 -0.82 -7.61
C ASN A 411 0.03 -1.56 -8.95
N PRO A 412 -1.06 -2.08 -9.58
CA PRO A 412 -0.98 -2.66 -10.93
C PRO A 412 -0.47 -1.69 -12.00
N ASP A 413 -0.80 -0.39 -11.89
CA ASP A 413 -0.35 0.61 -12.85
C ASP A 413 1.16 0.85 -12.76
N ILE A 414 1.74 0.80 -11.55
CA ILE A 414 3.20 0.94 -11.36
C ILE A 414 3.92 -0.15 -12.13
N ALA A 415 3.51 -1.43 -12.00
CA ALA A 415 4.10 -2.54 -12.75
C ALA A 415 3.95 -2.36 -14.27
N THR A 416 2.75 -2.01 -14.74
CA THR A 416 2.47 -1.77 -16.16
C THR A 416 3.29 -0.60 -16.72
N THR A 417 3.48 0.45 -15.91
CA THR A 417 4.31 1.61 -16.25
C THR A 417 5.80 1.24 -16.36
N ILE A 418 6.31 0.42 -15.44
CA ILE A 418 7.69 -0.07 -15.47
C ILE A 418 7.93 -0.91 -16.73
N LEU A 419 7.00 -1.85 -17.06
CA LEU A 419 7.07 -2.63 -18.29
C LEU A 419 7.13 -1.75 -19.54
N ALA A 420 6.26 -0.72 -19.60
CA ALA A 420 6.23 0.23 -20.71
C ALA A 420 7.53 1.06 -20.80
N ALA A 421 8.05 1.55 -19.67
CA ALA A 421 9.32 2.30 -19.63
C ALA A 421 10.51 1.44 -20.08
N ALA A 422 10.50 0.15 -19.74
CA ALA A 422 11.55 -0.78 -20.11
C ALA A 422 11.40 -1.34 -21.54
N GLY A 423 10.27 -1.11 -22.21
CA GLY A 423 9.96 -1.77 -23.49
C GLY A 423 9.84 -3.29 -23.33
N ALA A 424 9.40 -3.75 -22.15
CA ALA A 424 9.29 -5.17 -21.84
C ALA A 424 7.89 -5.71 -22.15
N THR A 425 7.80 -6.89 -22.74
CA THR A 425 6.53 -7.55 -23.01
C THR A 425 5.96 -8.18 -21.75
N PRO A 426 4.73 -7.83 -21.34
CA PRO A 426 4.08 -8.46 -20.20
C PRO A 426 3.93 -9.98 -20.36
N LEU A 427 4.11 -10.73 -19.27
CA LEU A 427 3.94 -12.19 -19.25
C LEU A 427 2.54 -12.62 -18.78
N ARG A 428 1.72 -11.66 -18.36
CA ARG A 428 0.33 -11.82 -17.95
C ARG A 428 -0.51 -10.69 -18.56
N PRO A 429 -1.82 -10.89 -18.77
CA PRO A 429 -2.72 -9.78 -19.06
C PRO A 429 -2.58 -8.72 -17.97
N GLN A 430 -2.34 -7.46 -18.37
CA GLN A 430 -2.20 -6.36 -17.43
C GLN A 430 -3.57 -5.78 -17.07
N ASP A 431 -3.88 -5.68 -15.78
CA ASP A 431 -5.09 -5.01 -15.29
C ASP A 431 -4.82 -3.51 -15.10
N GLY A 432 -3.58 -3.14 -14.79
CA GLY A 432 -3.13 -1.77 -14.71
C GLY A 432 -2.97 -1.07 -16.07
N VAL A 433 -2.70 0.23 -16.03
CA VAL A 433 -2.45 1.09 -17.19
C VAL A 433 -1.05 1.71 -17.12
N ASN A 434 -0.48 2.08 -18.27
CA ASN A 434 0.72 2.89 -18.32
C ASN A 434 0.37 4.35 -18.04
N ILE A 435 0.92 4.93 -16.96
CA ILE A 435 0.62 6.30 -16.54
C ILE A 435 1.52 7.36 -17.21
N LEU A 436 2.63 6.98 -17.84
CA LEU A 436 3.59 7.93 -18.41
C LEU A 436 2.99 8.94 -19.40
N PRO A 437 2.04 8.57 -20.28
CA PRO A 437 1.37 9.52 -21.15
C PRO A 437 0.61 10.63 -20.41
N TRP A 438 0.17 10.36 -19.19
CA TRP A 438 -0.75 11.21 -18.42
C TRP A 438 -0.05 12.15 -17.44
N LEU A 439 1.27 12.09 -17.30
CA LEU A 439 2.03 12.90 -16.33
C LEU A 439 2.00 14.42 -16.58
N ARG A 440 1.63 14.84 -17.79
CA ARG A 440 1.57 16.25 -18.20
C ARG A 440 0.16 16.72 -18.54
N THR A 441 -0.84 15.90 -18.29
CA THR A 441 -2.24 16.24 -18.57
C THR A 441 -2.91 16.76 -17.30
N PRO A 442 -4.01 17.51 -17.41
CA PRO A 442 -4.89 17.76 -16.27
C PRO A 442 -5.34 16.45 -15.62
N THR A 443 -5.78 16.52 -14.38
CA THR A 443 -6.36 15.36 -13.67
C THR A 443 -7.45 14.70 -14.51
N GLN A 444 -7.42 13.38 -14.56
CA GLN A 444 -8.41 12.57 -15.27
C GLN A 444 -9.16 11.69 -14.27
N LEU A 445 -10.44 11.47 -14.53
CA LEU A 445 -11.23 10.46 -13.84
C LEU A 445 -11.00 9.08 -14.49
N ARG A 446 -10.99 8.04 -13.69
CA ARG A 446 -10.99 6.66 -14.13
C ARG A 446 -11.68 5.77 -13.10
N VAL A 447 -12.19 4.64 -13.54
CA VAL A 447 -12.73 3.62 -12.64
C VAL A 447 -11.59 2.76 -12.11
N VAL A 448 -11.54 2.58 -10.79
CA VAL A 448 -10.56 1.71 -10.12
C VAL A 448 -11.32 0.72 -9.24
N PRO A 449 -11.30 -0.58 -9.58
CA PRO A 449 -11.82 -1.62 -8.70
C PRO A 449 -11.04 -1.68 -7.38
N ILE A 450 -11.76 -1.83 -6.27
CA ILE A 450 -11.19 -1.99 -4.92
C ILE A 450 -11.79 -3.23 -4.27
N GLU A 451 -10.97 -3.96 -3.52
CA GLU A 451 -11.38 -5.21 -2.90
C GLU A 451 -10.55 -5.56 -1.66
N GLY A 452 -11.18 -6.19 -0.69
CA GLY A 452 -10.51 -6.79 0.46
C GLY A 452 -10.94 -8.23 0.64
N TRP A 453 -10.05 -9.07 1.16
CA TRP A 453 -10.27 -10.50 1.34
C TRP A 453 -10.04 -10.91 2.80
N ARG A 454 -10.78 -11.93 3.29
CA ARG A 454 -10.55 -12.47 4.63
C ARG A 454 -9.17 -13.04 4.75
N VAL A 455 -8.41 -12.57 5.74
CA VAL A 455 -6.99 -12.92 5.92
C VAL A 455 -6.77 -14.42 6.11
N GLN A 456 -7.63 -15.09 6.87
CA GLN A 456 -7.40 -16.50 7.25
C GLN A 456 -7.56 -17.50 6.11
N ASN A 457 -8.30 -17.19 5.06
CA ASN A 457 -8.54 -18.18 3.99
C ASN A 457 -8.61 -17.61 2.57
N GLY A 458 -8.72 -16.28 2.38
CA GLY A 458 -8.77 -15.66 1.06
C GLY A 458 -9.94 -16.07 0.15
N THR A 459 -10.91 -16.85 0.65
CA THR A 459 -12.00 -17.39 -0.16
C THR A 459 -13.14 -16.40 -0.32
N ARG A 460 -13.37 -15.53 0.66
CA ARG A 460 -14.46 -14.55 0.67
C ARG A 460 -13.91 -13.13 0.69
N ARG A 461 -14.48 -12.28 -0.16
CA ARG A 461 -14.26 -10.85 -0.05
C ARG A 461 -14.88 -10.30 1.24
N LEU A 462 -14.16 -9.42 1.91
CA LEU A 462 -14.68 -8.58 2.99
C LEU A 462 -15.54 -7.48 2.38
N TYR A 463 -15.03 -6.90 1.30
CA TYR A 463 -15.69 -5.89 0.50
C TYR A 463 -15.22 -5.96 -0.96
N PHE A 464 -15.99 -5.36 -1.82
CA PHE A 464 -15.58 -4.95 -3.16
C PHE A 464 -16.31 -3.66 -3.53
N GLY A 465 -15.75 -2.90 -4.44
CA GLY A 465 -16.31 -1.62 -4.82
C GLY A 465 -15.53 -0.98 -5.95
N VAL A 466 -15.76 0.31 -6.13
CA VAL A 466 -15.04 1.13 -7.10
C VAL A 466 -14.73 2.51 -6.52
N ARG A 467 -13.59 3.06 -6.96
CA ARG A 467 -13.21 4.44 -6.75
C ARG A 467 -13.22 5.15 -8.10
N VAL A 468 -13.89 6.30 -8.19
CA VAL A 468 -14.02 7.07 -9.42
C VAL A 468 -13.91 8.56 -9.08
N GLY A 469 -12.75 9.17 -9.34
CA GLY A 469 -12.50 10.56 -8.92
C GLY A 469 -12.77 10.76 -7.42
N PRO A 470 -13.69 11.66 -7.01
CA PRO A 470 -14.00 11.86 -5.61
C PRO A 470 -14.83 10.74 -4.98
N TRP A 471 -15.48 9.91 -5.79
CA TRP A 471 -16.42 8.90 -5.30
C TRP A 471 -15.70 7.64 -4.82
N THR A 472 -16.09 7.15 -3.62
CA THR A 472 -15.76 5.82 -3.10
C THR A 472 -17.07 5.09 -2.85
N TYR A 473 -17.28 3.95 -3.52
CA TYR A 473 -18.42 3.06 -3.30
C TYR A 473 -17.94 1.67 -2.91
N VAL A 474 -18.52 1.11 -1.86
CA VAL A 474 -18.16 -0.21 -1.34
C VAL A 474 -19.38 -1.03 -0.98
N GLN A 475 -19.41 -2.27 -1.44
CA GLN A 475 -20.33 -3.31 -1.03
C GLN A 475 -19.69 -4.14 0.08
N LEU A 476 -20.26 -4.11 1.26
CA LEU A 476 -19.96 -4.99 2.41
C LEU A 476 -20.89 -6.21 2.42
N ARG A 477 -20.77 -7.07 3.42
CA ARG A 477 -21.62 -8.27 3.52
C ARG A 477 -23.09 -7.92 3.77
N HIS A 478 -23.36 -6.95 4.63
CA HIS A 478 -24.70 -6.61 5.11
C HIS A 478 -25.11 -5.18 4.78
N GLY A 479 -24.41 -4.52 3.86
CA GLY A 479 -24.77 -3.17 3.45
C GLY A 479 -23.77 -2.58 2.48
N GLU A 480 -23.85 -1.29 2.31
CA GLU A 480 -23.05 -0.51 1.36
C GLU A 480 -22.60 0.79 2.02
N GLU A 481 -21.51 1.35 1.53
CA GLU A 481 -21.04 2.67 1.89
C GLU A 481 -20.75 3.47 0.61
N LEU A 482 -21.08 4.77 0.63
CA LEU A 482 -20.86 5.72 -0.45
C LEU A 482 -20.33 7.02 0.11
N TYR A 483 -19.22 7.51 -0.43
CA TYR A 483 -18.60 8.77 -0.02
C TYR A 483 -18.28 9.66 -1.22
N ASP A 484 -18.44 10.98 -1.01
CA ASP A 484 -17.95 12.03 -1.89
C ASP A 484 -16.77 12.76 -1.22
N ARG A 485 -15.55 12.35 -1.53
CA ARG A 485 -14.31 12.91 -0.93
C ARG A 485 -14.01 14.35 -1.33
N ALA A 486 -14.73 14.92 -2.32
CA ALA A 486 -14.61 16.34 -2.62
C ALA A 486 -15.30 17.20 -1.57
N THR A 487 -16.41 16.74 -1.00
CA THR A 487 -17.18 17.45 0.02
C THR A 487 -16.95 16.89 1.42
N ASP A 488 -16.61 15.61 1.53
CA ASP A 488 -16.28 14.89 2.76
C ASP A 488 -14.93 14.15 2.60
N PRO A 489 -13.79 14.87 2.66
CA PRO A 489 -12.47 14.28 2.43
C PRO A 489 -12.03 13.27 3.48
N TYR A 490 -12.75 13.19 4.58
CA TYR A 490 -12.51 12.27 5.67
C TYR A 490 -13.52 11.10 5.73
N GLU A 491 -14.41 10.97 4.73
CA GLU A 491 -15.37 9.87 4.63
C GLU A 491 -16.19 9.65 5.93
N LEU A 492 -16.67 10.75 6.55
CA LEU A 492 -17.41 10.72 7.82
C LEU A 492 -18.91 10.46 7.67
N HIS A 493 -19.46 10.67 6.47
CA HIS A 493 -20.89 10.62 6.22
C HIS A 493 -21.20 9.75 4.99
N SER A 494 -21.63 8.51 5.22
CA SER A 494 -22.05 7.66 4.10
C SER A 494 -23.35 8.17 3.49
N LEU A 495 -23.31 8.43 2.18
CA LEU A 495 -24.40 8.98 1.37
C LEU A 495 -25.37 7.90 0.85
N VAL A 496 -25.16 6.64 1.21
CA VAL A 496 -25.92 5.49 0.67
C VAL A 496 -27.42 5.57 0.90
N HIS A 497 -27.85 6.28 1.94
CA HIS A 497 -29.27 6.48 2.29
C HIS A 497 -29.82 7.86 1.90
N ASP A 498 -29.01 8.72 1.27
CA ASP A 498 -29.44 10.03 0.81
C ASP A 498 -30.02 9.93 -0.61
N ALA A 499 -31.32 10.14 -0.73
CA ALA A 499 -32.04 10.04 -2.00
C ALA A 499 -31.49 10.97 -3.09
N ARG A 500 -30.83 12.08 -2.74
CA ARG A 500 -30.20 13.01 -3.68
C ARG A 500 -29.11 12.35 -4.51
N TYR A 501 -28.45 11.36 -3.96
CA TYR A 501 -27.34 10.62 -4.59
C TYR A 501 -27.78 9.28 -5.20
N GLY A 502 -29.09 8.99 -5.28
CA GLY A 502 -29.60 7.72 -5.80
C GLY A 502 -29.09 7.36 -7.21
N THR A 503 -29.02 8.35 -8.12
CA THR A 503 -28.48 8.16 -9.47
C THR A 503 -26.99 7.83 -9.46
N VAL A 504 -26.20 8.55 -8.65
CA VAL A 504 -24.75 8.29 -8.47
C VAL A 504 -24.53 6.90 -7.90
N LEU A 505 -25.27 6.54 -6.87
CA LEU A 505 -25.19 5.22 -6.23
C LEU A 505 -25.45 4.10 -7.21
N GLU A 506 -26.49 4.20 -8.05
CA GLU A 506 -26.77 3.14 -9.03
C GLU A 506 -25.69 3.03 -10.12
N GLN A 507 -25.17 4.16 -10.61
CA GLN A 507 -24.05 4.15 -11.57
C GLN A 507 -22.80 3.48 -10.97
N LEU A 508 -22.46 3.76 -9.71
CA LEU A 508 -21.32 3.13 -9.03
C LEU A 508 -21.55 1.65 -8.75
N ARG A 509 -22.78 1.25 -8.43
CA ARG A 509 -23.16 -0.18 -8.30
C ARG A 509 -22.97 -0.92 -9.62
N GLU A 510 -23.40 -0.34 -10.74
CA GLU A 510 -23.22 -0.93 -12.08
C GLU A 510 -21.73 -1.07 -12.42
N LEU A 511 -20.92 -0.04 -12.23
CA LEU A 511 -19.47 -0.09 -12.44
C LEU A 511 -18.82 -1.14 -11.53
N SER A 512 -19.19 -1.20 -10.27
CA SER A 512 -18.67 -2.18 -9.32
C SER A 512 -19.01 -3.62 -9.74
N ARG A 513 -20.24 -3.88 -10.20
CA ARG A 513 -20.66 -5.22 -10.68
C ARG A 513 -19.89 -5.63 -11.94
N ALA A 514 -19.71 -4.67 -12.89
CA ALA A 514 -19.00 -4.92 -14.14
C ALA A 514 -17.53 -5.27 -13.90
N ASP A 515 -16.88 -4.60 -12.95
CA ASP A 515 -15.44 -4.68 -12.76
C ASP A 515 -15.00 -5.67 -11.66
N LYS A 516 -15.94 -6.23 -10.91
CA LYS A 516 -15.70 -7.14 -9.78
C LYS A 516 -14.73 -8.28 -10.08
N ASN A 517 -14.73 -8.79 -11.30
CA ASN A 517 -13.90 -9.90 -11.75
C ASN A 517 -13.26 -9.59 -13.12
N CYS A 518 -13.01 -8.32 -13.38
CA CYS A 518 -12.36 -7.90 -14.63
C CYS A 518 -10.97 -8.54 -14.77
N ARG A 519 -10.48 -8.70 -16.01
CA ARG A 519 -9.16 -9.27 -16.29
C ARG A 519 -8.57 -8.68 -17.58
N GLY A 520 -7.35 -8.16 -17.47
CA GLY A 520 -6.63 -7.63 -18.62
C GLY A 520 -7.40 -6.54 -19.33
N SER A 521 -7.80 -6.78 -20.59
CA SER A 521 -8.53 -5.79 -21.40
C SER A 521 -9.96 -5.52 -20.92
N SER A 522 -10.56 -6.42 -20.13
CA SER A 522 -11.89 -6.17 -19.55
C SER A 522 -11.85 -5.28 -18.30
N CYS A 523 -10.67 -5.04 -17.72
CA CYS A 523 -10.53 -4.06 -16.63
C CYS A 523 -10.60 -2.63 -17.19
N PRO A 524 -11.07 -1.66 -16.38
CA PRO A 524 -11.19 -0.26 -16.81
C PRO A 524 -9.87 0.32 -17.29
N LYS A 525 -9.82 0.80 -18.53
CA LYS A 525 -8.64 1.44 -19.15
C LYS A 525 -8.90 2.88 -19.58
N ALA A 526 -10.17 3.28 -19.59
CA ALA A 526 -10.58 4.59 -20.05
C ALA A 526 -10.28 5.68 -19.01
N PHE A 527 -9.91 6.85 -19.52
CA PHE A 527 -9.76 8.09 -18.79
C PHE A 527 -10.82 9.08 -19.27
N TYR A 528 -11.27 9.93 -18.36
CA TYR A 528 -12.30 10.93 -18.63
C TYR A 528 -11.89 12.28 -18.05
N PRO A 529 -12.32 13.41 -18.64
CA PRO A 529 -12.06 14.73 -18.06
C PRO A 529 -12.60 14.81 -16.62
N ALA A 530 -11.81 15.42 -15.70
CA ALA A 530 -12.24 15.68 -14.34
C ALA A 530 -13.13 16.93 -14.23
#